data_0134b2ebfeee996388c078e583560014
#
_entry.id   0134b2ebfeee996388c078e583560014
#
_cell.length_a   1.000
_cell.length_b   1.000
_cell.length_c   1.000
_cell.angle_alpha   90.00
_cell.angle_beta   90.00
_cell.angle_gamma   90.00
#
_symmetry.space_group_name_H-M   'P 1'
#
loop_
_entity.id
_entity.type
_entity.pdbx_description
1 polymer ?
#
loop_
_entity_poly.entity_id
_entity_poly.type
_entity_poly.pdbx_seq_one_letter_code
_entity_poly.pdbx_strand_id
1 'polypeptide(L)'
;MSGKLFGTDGVRGRANTWPMTAEMALKLGAAAGRFFRRDGSAGHRVVIGKDTRLSGYMLENALTAGLTSTGMNVLLLGPVPTPAVGYLTRSMRADLGVMISASHNPAHDNGIKFFGPDGFKLSDEAEAEIEAMVQGNIAPAQPDNIGRAKRIEDGRGRYVEYAKTTFPGRGRLDGLKVVIDCANGAAYKAAPEVLWELGADVIAVGVAPNGLNINHRCGSTHPQTAAETVVAHGADVGICLDGDADRVILLDEHGREADGDQIMALFAARWADEGRLRGRTLVATVMSNLGLERFLTGRGLHLERTAVGDRYVVEAMRRGGWNLGGEQSGHIVMTDFATTGDGLIAGLQFLAEMQRSGKRASELARSFATVPQLLRNVRYAAGANPLVAPEVVSAIAGAEARLSGRGRLLIRKSGTEPLIRVMAECEDAALLADVVGGIVDQVERVAG
;
A
#
# COMPACT_ATOMS: atom_id res chain seq x y z
N MET A 1 12.12 -7.35 -26.90
CA MET A 1 11.48 -6.28 -26.08
C MET A 1 11.91 -6.49 -24.64
N SER A 2 13.00 -5.80 -24.21
CA SER A 2 13.54 -5.89 -22.83
C SER A 2 13.08 -4.68 -22.04
N GLY A 3 11.80 -4.63 -21.69
CA GLY A 3 11.35 -3.69 -20.66
C GLY A 3 11.57 -4.34 -19.29
N LYS A 4 11.93 -3.56 -18.28
CA LYS A 4 12.05 -4.00 -16.89
C LYS A 4 10.72 -4.67 -16.46
N LEU A 5 10.78 -5.89 -15.92
CA LEU A 5 9.61 -6.67 -15.54
C LEU A 5 9.04 -6.19 -14.19
N PHE A 6 9.91 -5.98 -13.21
CA PHE A 6 9.53 -5.47 -11.90
C PHE A 6 9.38 -3.95 -11.90
N GLY A 7 8.21 -3.47 -11.47
CA GLY A 7 7.95 -2.06 -11.18
C GLY A 7 8.31 -1.69 -9.73
N THR A 8 7.75 -0.58 -9.23
CA THR A 8 7.93 -0.14 -7.83
C THR A 8 7.22 -1.04 -6.81
N ASP A 9 6.26 -1.87 -7.23
CA ASP A 9 5.48 -2.75 -6.37
C ASP A 9 5.19 -4.09 -7.07
N GLY A 10 6.25 -4.84 -7.34
CA GLY A 10 6.20 -6.12 -8.01
C GLY A 10 5.97 -6.05 -9.53
N VAL A 11 5.52 -7.16 -10.12
CA VAL A 11 5.13 -7.25 -11.53
C VAL A 11 3.65 -6.97 -11.65
N ARG A 12 3.25 -6.00 -12.49
CA ARG A 12 1.83 -5.63 -12.68
C ARG A 12 1.49 -5.48 -14.15
N GLY A 13 0.23 -5.70 -14.48
CA GLY A 13 -0.30 -5.47 -15.82
C GLY A 13 -1.73 -5.96 -16.00
N ARG A 14 -2.24 -5.80 -17.21
CA ARG A 14 -3.54 -6.32 -17.58
C ARG A 14 -3.50 -7.84 -17.60
N ALA A 15 -4.45 -8.47 -16.92
CA ALA A 15 -4.54 -9.92 -16.83
C ALA A 15 -4.65 -10.56 -18.22
N ASN A 16 -3.99 -11.70 -18.38
CA ASN A 16 -3.89 -12.46 -19.65
C ASN A 16 -3.26 -11.67 -20.82
N THR A 17 -2.46 -10.65 -20.46
CA THR A 17 -1.64 -9.86 -21.38
C THR A 17 -0.24 -9.76 -20.75
N TRP A 18 0.81 -9.75 -21.57
CA TRP A 18 2.17 -9.61 -21.06
C TRP A 18 2.32 -8.37 -20.17
N PRO A 19 2.94 -8.47 -18.99
CA PRO A 19 3.60 -9.63 -18.39
C PRO A 19 2.68 -10.54 -17.54
N MET A 20 1.39 -10.27 -17.40
CA MET A 20 0.47 -10.99 -16.52
C MET A 20 -0.19 -12.21 -17.22
N THR A 21 0.60 -13.03 -17.87
CA THR A 21 0.19 -14.30 -18.52
C THR A 21 0.51 -15.51 -17.64
N ALA A 22 -0.17 -16.64 -17.87
CA ALA A 22 0.12 -17.89 -17.18
C ALA A 22 1.57 -18.37 -17.44
N GLU A 23 2.08 -18.22 -18.67
CA GLU A 23 3.46 -18.57 -19.01
C GLU A 23 4.48 -17.75 -18.19
N MET A 24 4.28 -16.44 -18.10
CA MET A 24 5.17 -15.57 -17.34
C MET A 24 5.08 -15.87 -15.84
N ALA A 25 3.89 -16.11 -15.30
CA ALA A 25 3.70 -16.47 -13.90
C ALA A 25 4.42 -17.80 -13.56
N LEU A 26 4.38 -18.79 -14.46
CA LEU A 26 5.13 -20.05 -14.31
C LEU A 26 6.63 -19.78 -14.27
N LYS A 27 7.16 -18.97 -15.20
CA LYS A 27 8.58 -18.62 -15.25
C LYS A 27 9.02 -17.85 -14.01
N LEU A 28 8.20 -16.87 -13.56
CA LEU A 28 8.44 -16.12 -12.32
C LEU A 28 8.46 -17.04 -11.09
N GLY A 29 7.51 -17.99 -11.01
CA GLY A 29 7.49 -18.98 -9.93
C GLY A 29 8.74 -19.88 -9.94
N ALA A 30 9.17 -20.35 -11.10
CA ALA A 30 10.38 -21.15 -11.23
C ALA A 30 11.65 -20.34 -10.87
N ALA A 31 11.75 -19.09 -11.33
CA ALA A 31 12.88 -18.20 -11.05
C ALA A 31 12.97 -17.88 -9.54
N ALA A 32 11.87 -17.45 -8.94
CA ALA A 32 11.80 -17.16 -7.51
C ALA A 32 12.08 -18.43 -6.67
N GLY A 33 11.51 -19.59 -7.07
CA GLY A 33 11.79 -20.85 -6.39
C GLY A 33 13.26 -21.25 -6.45
N ARG A 34 13.94 -21.04 -7.58
CA ARG A 34 15.38 -21.32 -7.73
C ARG A 34 16.23 -20.34 -6.91
N PHE A 35 15.85 -19.07 -6.88
CA PHE A 35 16.54 -18.02 -6.11
C PHE A 35 16.52 -18.33 -4.61
N PHE A 36 15.37 -18.73 -4.05
CA PHE A 36 15.23 -18.98 -2.62
C PHE A 36 15.61 -20.39 -2.17
N ARG A 37 15.82 -21.32 -3.12
CA ARG A 37 16.26 -22.67 -2.78
C ARG A 37 17.73 -22.68 -2.43
N ARG A 38 18.04 -23.05 -1.19
CA ARG A 38 19.40 -23.28 -0.72
C ARG A 38 19.80 -24.74 -0.93
N ASP A 39 20.93 -24.99 -1.54
CA ASP A 39 21.46 -26.34 -1.73
C ASP A 39 21.69 -27.02 -0.37
N GLY A 40 21.26 -28.27 -0.24
CA GLY A 40 21.50 -29.11 0.96
C GLY A 40 20.46 -29.02 2.08
N SER A 41 19.44 -28.15 1.98
CA SER A 41 18.33 -28.12 2.93
C SER A 41 17.07 -28.78 2.35
N ALA A 42 16.41 -29.65 3.15
CA ALA A 42 15.13 -30.21 2.82
C ALA A 42 14.01 -29.29 3.30
N GLY A 43 12.96 -29.12 2.48
CA GLY A 43 11.71 -28.57 2.96
C GLY A 43 11.51 -27.06 2.79
N HIS A 44 12.06 -26.45 1.73
CA HIS A 44 11.76 -25.07 1.36
C HIS A 44 10.26 -24.83 1.19
N ARG A 45 9.79 -23.70 1.71
CA ARG A 45 8.36 -23.35 1.73
C ARG A 45 8.12 -21.98 1.12
N VAL A 46 7.00 -21.87 0.42
CA VAL A 46 6.45 -20.60 -0.02
C VAL A 46 4.99 -20.50 0.37
N VAL A 47 4.56 -19.37 0.87
CA VAL A 47 3.14 -19.05 1.09
C VAL A 47 2.63 -18.22 -0.08
N ILE A 48 1.44 -18.53 -0.60
CA ILE A 48 0.79 -17.76 -1.66
C ILE A 48 -0.57 -17.30 -1.18
N GLY A 49 -0.76 -15.97 -1.09
CA GLY A 49 -2.05 -15.31 -0.91
C GLY A 49 -2.49 -14.63 -2.20
N LYS A 50 -3.77 -14.31 -2.29
CA LYS A 50 -4.34 -13.57 -3.41
C LYS A 50 -5.50 -12.68 -2.96
N ASP A 51 -5.85 -11.71 -3.81
CA ASP A 51 -7.11 -11.01 -3.69
C ASP A 51 -8.25 -11.79 -4.37
N THR A 52 -9.36 -11.16 -4.61
CA THR A 52 -10.58 -11.79 -5.12
C THR A 52 -10.70 -11.78 -6.64
N ARG A 53 -9.72 -11.27 -7.38
CA ARG A 53 -9.75 -11.16 -8.85
C ARG A 53 -9.87 -12.53 -9.50
N LEU A 54 -10.67 -12.60 -10.56
CA LEU A 54 -10.86 -13.83 -11.34
C LEU A 54 -9.54 -14.38 -11.89
N SER A 55 -8.67 -13.49 -12.39
CA SER A 55 -7.35 -13.87 -12.92
C SER A 55 -6.41 -14.45 -11.87
N GLY A 56 -6.68 -14.24 -10.58
CA GLY A 56 -5.91 -14.80 -9.46
C GLY A 56 -5.88 -16.33 -9.49
N TYR A 57 -6.92 -16.99 -9.97
CA TYR A 57 -6.93 -18.46 -10.11
C TYR A 57 -5.91 -18.95 -11.12
N MET A 58 -5.84 -18.32 -12.29
CA MET A 58 -4.88 -18.66 -13.34
C MET A 58 -3.44 -18.45 -12.87
N LEU A 59 -3.17 -17.29 -12.27
CA LEU A 59 -1.82 -16.91 -11.83
C LEU A 59 -1.35 -17.78 -10.66
N GLU A 60 -2.22 -18.08 -9.68
CA GLU A 60 -1.91 -18.96 -8.55
C GLU A 60 -1.50 -20.37 -9.01
N ASN A 61 -2.24 -20.96 -9.96
CA ASN A 61 -1.91 -22.28 -10.49
C ASN A 61 -0.59 -22.28 -11.28
N ALA A 62 -0.35 -21.27 -12.09
CA ALA A 62 0.87 -21.14 -12.88
C ALA A 62 2.12 -20.92 -11.99
N LEU A 63 2.04 -20.02 -11.01
CA LEU A 63 3.09 -19.80 -10.00
C LEU A 63 3.37 -21.08 -9.20
N THR A 64 2.30 -21.79 -8.80
CA THR A 64 2.42 -23.05 -8.06
C THR A 64 3.18 -24.10 -8.86
N ALA A 65 2.87 -24.25 -10.16
CA ALA A 65 3.57 -25.18 -11.05
C ALA A 65 5.06 -24.81 -11.18
N GLY A 66 5.38 -23.51 -11.37
CA GLY A 66 6.76 -23.03 -11.44
C GLY A 66 7.55 -23.28 -10.15
N LEU A 67 6.97 -22.94 -9.01
CA LEU A 67 7.60 -23.12 -7.69
C LEU A 67 7.81 -24.60 -7.35
N THR A 68 6.80 -25.45 -7.56
CA THR A 68 6.93 -26.88 -7.26
C THR A 68 7.93 -27.56 -8.20
N SER A 69 8.03 -27.14 -9.46
CA SER A 69 9.01 -27.66 -10.42
C SER A 69 10.47 -27.45 -9.98
N THR A 70 10.73 -26.47 -9.15
CA THR A 70 12.05 -26.17 -8.59
C THR A 70 12.25 -26.72 -7.17
N GLY A 71 11.26 -27.46 -6.64
CA GLY A 71 11.37 -28.13 -5.33
C GLY A 71 10.83 -27.34 -4.14
N MET A 72 10.12 -26.23 -4.36
CA MET A 72 9.47 -25.47 -3.29
C MET A 72 8.14 -26.13 -2.88
N ASN A 73 7.89 -26.26 -1.58
CA ASN A 73 6.59 -26.65 -1.07
C ASN A 73 5.68 -25.42 -0.96
N VAL A 74 4.55 -25.43 -1.67
CA VAL A 74 3.63 -24.30 -1.79
C VAL A 74 2.49 -24.45 -0.80
N LEU A 75 2.26 -23.40 -0.01
CA LEU A 75 1.19 -23.28 0.96
C LEU A 75 0.19 -22.23 0.44
N LEU A 76 -0.96 -22.68 -0.06
CA LEU A 76 -2.00 -21.83 -0.64
C LEU A 76 -2.92 -21.30 0.46
N LEU A 77 -2.95 -19.98 0.65
CA LEU A 77 -3.74 -19.31 1.69
C LEU A 77 -5.15 -18.95 1.21
N GLY A 78 -5.35 -18.84 -0.13
CA GLY A 78 -6.56 -18.27 -0.70
C GLY A 78 -6.64 -16.75 -0.56
N PRO A 79 -7.85 -16.14 -0.55
CA PRO A 79 -8.01 -14.71 -0.38
C PRO A 79 -7.64 -14.28 1.05
N VAL A 80 -6.57 -13.49 1.17
CA VAL A 80 -6.07 -12.90 2.41
C VAL A 80 -5.42 -11.54 2.12
N PRO A 81 -5.45 -10.57 3.06
CA PRO A 81 -4.76 -9.29 2.93
C PRO A 81 -3.26 -9.41 2.59
N THR A 82 -2.73 -8.45 1.86
CA THR A 82 -1.28 -8.37 1.58
C THR A 82 -0.43 -8.46 2.86
N PRO A 83 -0.73 -7.69 3.94
CA PRO A 83 0.03 -7.81 5.19
C PRO A 83 -0.07 -9.20 5.83
N ALA A 84 -1.16 -9.92 5.63
CA ALA A 84 -1.27 -11.31 6.10
C ALA A 84 -0.23 -12.22 5.44
N VAL A 85 0.10 -12.00 4.16
CA VAL A 85 1.15 -12.77 3.47
C VAL A 85 2.51 -12.51 4.12
N GLY A 86 2.87 -11.24 4.37
CA GLY A 86 4.12 -10.88 5.07
C GLY A 86 4.20 -11.51 6.46
N TYR A 87 3.12 -11.41 7.24
CA TYR A 87 3.02 -12.03 8.57
C TYR A 87 3.15 -13.56 8.51
N LEU A 88 2.40 -14.22 7.63
CA LEU A 88 2.39 -15.69 7.52
C LEU A 88 3.69 -16.24 6.96
N THR A 89 4.39 -15.52 6.10
CA THR A 89 5.74 -15.88 5.64
C THR A 89 6.67 -16.08 6.85
N ARG A 90 6.68 -15.12 7.78
CA ARG A 90 7.49 -15.21 9.01
C ARG A 90 6.96 -16.29 9.95
N SER A 91 5.68 -16.26 10.28
CA SER A 91 5.09 -17.14 11.31
C SER A 91 5.11 -18.62 10.94
N MET A 92 5.05 -18.94 9.64
CA MET A 92 5.13 -20.28 9.11
C MET A 92 6.55 -20.69 8.73
N ARG A 93 7.54 -19.80 8.95
CA ARG A 93 8.96 -20.01 8.56
C ARG A 93 9.10 -20.38 7.10
N ALA A 94 8.38 -19.66 6.22
CA ALA A 94 8.53 -19.81 4.78
C ALA A 94 9.74 -19.03 4.28
N ASP A 95 10.39 -19.54 3.24
CA ASP A 95 11.53 -18.88 2.60
C ASP A 95 11.07 -17.72 1.71
N LEU A 96 9.81 -17.77 1.25
CA LEU A 96 9.23 -16.83 0.31
C LEU A 96 7.74 -16.65 0.60
N GLY A 97 7.26 -15.41 0.48
CA GLY A 97 5.84 -15.06 0.41
C GLY A 97 5.51 -14.51 -0.97
N VAL A 98 4.33 -14.84 -1.48
CA VAL A 98 3.81 -14.32 -2.75
C VAL A 98 2.40 -13.79 -2.53
N MET A 99 2.16 -12.54 -2.94
CA MET A 99 0.82 -11.97 -3.03
C MET A 99 0.44 -11.73 -4.48
N ILE A 100 -0.71 -12.26 -4.88
CA ILE A 100 -1.29 -12.07 -6.21
C ILE A 100 -2.38 -11.01 -6.10
N SER A 101 -2.03 -9.77 -6.42
CA SER A 101 -2.92 -8.62 -6.39
C SER A 101 -2.37 -7.43 -7.16
N ALA A 102 -3.26 -6.60 -7.71
CA ALA A 102 -2.94 -5.27 -8.22
C ALA A 102 -3.49 -4.17 -7.31
N SER A 103 -3.66 -4.43 -6.00
CA SER A 103 -4.10 -3.48 -4.98
C SER A 103 -5.40 -2.74 -5.40
N HIS A 104 -5.37 -1.43 -5.52
CA HIS A 104 -6.51 -0.57 -5.85
C HIS A 104 -6.89 -0.53 -7.34
N ASN A 105 -6.16 -1.20 -8.22
CA ASN A 105 -6.46 -1.22 -9.66
C ASN A 105 -7.79 -1.93 -9.95
N PRO A 106 -8.43 -1.65 -11.11
CA PRO A 106 -9.63 -2.36 -11.55
C PRO A 106 -9.42 -3.87 -11.70
N ALA A 107 -10.53 -4.63 -11.75
CA ALA A 107 -10.53 -6.10 -11.77
C ALA A 107 -9.78 -6.75 -12.95
N HIS A 108 -9.66 -6.03 -14.07
CA HIS A 108 -8.96 -6.52 -15.26
C HIS A 108 -7.42 -6.46 -15.16
N ASP A 109 -6.89 -5.79 -14.16
CA ASP A 109 -5.46 -5.80 -13.85
C ASP A 109 -5.15 -6.86 -12.79
N ASN A 110 -3.89 -7.33 -12.73
CA ASN A 110 -3.39 -8.13 -11.63
C ASN A 110 -1.89 -7.86 -11.42
N GLY A 111 -1.33 -8.42 -10.35
CA GLY A 111 0.08 -8.26 -10.01
C GLY A 111 0.60 -9.45 -9.20
N ILE A 112 1.92 -9.52 -9.10
CA ILE A 112 2.63 -10.52 -8.30
C ILE A 112 3.68 -9.78 -7.49
N LYS A 113 3.56 -9.85 -6.16
CA LYS A 113 4.48 -9.24 -5.19
C LYS A 113 5.19 -10.35 -4.42
N PHE A 114 6.48 -10.17 -4.17
CA PHE A 114 7.30 -11.14 -3.43
C PHE A 114 7.73 -10.58 -2.08
N PHE A 115 7.76 -11.45 -1.08
CA PHE A 115 8.19 -11.16 0.30
C PHE A 115 9.29 -12.12 0.70
N GLY A 116 10.36 -11.59 1.27
CA GLY A 116 11.45 -12.40 1.83
C GLY A 116 11.04 -13.16 3.11
N PRO A 117 11.92 -14.00 3.64
CA PRO A 117 11.67 -14.78 4.86
C PRO A 117 11.46 -13.89 6.11
N ASP A 118 11.92 -12.63 6.05
CA ASP A 118 11.70 -11.59 7.06
C ASP A 118 10.31 -10.93 6.95
N GLY A 119 9.53 -11.28 5.92
CA GLY A 119 8.20 -10.74 5.65
C GLY A 119 8.19 -9.36 4.99
N PHE A 120 9.33 -8.79 4.66
CA PHE A 120 9.44 -7.56 3.87
C PHE A 120 9.40 -7.86 2.38
N LYS A 121 9.01 -6.88 1.56
CA LYS A 121 9.16 -6.96 0.10
C LYS A 121 10.63 -7.14 -0.27
N LEU A 122 10.88 -7.80 -1.41
CA LEU A 122 12.24 -8.03 -1.89
C LEU A 122 12.94 -6.71 -2.23
N SER A 123 14.27 -6.70 -2.10
CA SER A 123 15.09 -5.58 -2.57
C SER A 123 15.15 -5.54 -4.10
N ASP A 124 15.56 -4.37 -4.65
CA ASP A 124 15.74 -4.20 -6.09
C ASP A 124 16.77 -5.17 -6.68
N GLU A 125 17.81 -5.50 -5.91
CA GLU A 125 18.85 -6.46 -6.29
C GLU A 125 18.26 -7.87 -6.42
N ALA A 126 17.48 -8.31 -5.44
CA ALA A 126 16.83 -9.63 -5.46
C ALA A 126 15.82 -9.74 -6.61
N GLU A 127 15.03 -8.69 -6.86
CA GLU A 127 14.11 -8.63 -7.99
C GLU A 127 14.85 -8.67 -9.32
N ALA A 128 15.97 -7.94 -9.47
CA ALA A 128 16.79 -7.95 -10.68
C ALA A 128 17.42 -9.34 -10.94
N GLU A 129 17.87 -10.05 -9.91
CA GLU A 129 18.40 -11.41 -10.05
C GLU A 129 17.29 -12.39 -10.49
N ILE A 130 16.08 -12.29 -9.89
CA ILE A 130 14.94 -13.11 -10.29
C ILE A 130 14.56 -12.80 -11.75
N GLU A 131 14.53 -11.53 -12.15
CA GLU A 131 14.24 -11.09 -13.52
C GLU A 131 15.26 -11.67 -14.53
N ALA A 132 16.55 -11.64 -14.18
CA ALA A 132 17.59 -12.24 -15.00
C ALA A 132 17.39 -13.77 -15.17
N MET A 133 16.96 -14.47 -14.11
CA MET A 133 16.66 -15.90 -14.17
C MET A 133 15.45 -16.19 -15.06
N VAL A 134 14.43 -15.33 -15.07
CA VAL A 134 13.23 -15.49 -15.94
C VAL A 134 13.60 -15.53 -17.44
N GLN A 135 14.65 -14.79 -17.82
CA GLN A 135 15.14 -14.77 -19.21
C GLN A 135 16.07 -15.94 -19.55
N GLY A 136 16.56 -16.65 -18.55
CA GLY A 136 17.49 -17.77 -18.68
C GLY A 136 16.80 -19.13 -18.72
N ASN A 137 17.64 -20.17 -18.68
CA ASN A 137 17.17 -21.55 -18.53
C ASN A 137 17.21 -21.94 -17.04
N ILE A 138 16.04 -22.17 -16.45
CA ILE A 138 15.90 -22.54 -15.05
C ILE A 138 15.91 -24.06 -14.95
N ALA A 139 16.95 -24.64 -14.36
CA ALA A 139 17.02 -26.07 -14.15
C ALA A 139 15.95 -26.53 -13.16
N PRO A 140 15.08 -27.49 -13.54
CA PRO A 140 14.08 -28.06 -12.65
C PRO A 140 14.75 -28.92 -11.55
N ALA A 141 13.98 -29.20 -10.49
CA ALA A 141 14.38 -30.15 -9.48
C ALA A 141 14.44 -31.60 -10.06
N GLN A 142 15.27 -32.43 -9.46
CA GLN A 142 15.21 -33.89 -9.76
C GLN A 142 13.82 -34.45 -9.37
N PRO A 143 13.35 -35.52 -10.01
CA PRO A 143 11.99 -36.08 -9.80
C PRO A 143 11.67 -36.31 -8.30
N ASP A 144 12.63 -36.79 -7.52
CA ASP A 144 12.48 -37.07 -6.09
C ASP A 144 12.40 -35.79 -5.21
N ASN A 145 12.74 -34.63 -5.77
CA ASN A 145 12.81 -33.35 -5.10
C ASN A 145 11.75 -32.35 -5.61
N ILE A 146 10.77 -32.81 -6.40
CA ILE A 146 9.64 -31.97 -6.81
C ILE A 146 8.84 -31.56 -5.57
N GLY A 147 8.50 -30.26 -5.45
CA GLY A 147 7.73 -29.72 -4.33
C GLY A 147 6.26 -30.16 -4.34
N ARG A 148 5.59 -29.93 -3.22
CA ARG A 148 4.16 -30.25 -3.05
C ARG A 148 3.37 -28.98 -2.82
N ALA A 149 2.14 -28.93 -3.32
CA ALA A 149 1.19 -27.86 -3.03
C ALA A 149 0.15 -28.34 -2.01
N LYS A 150 -0.16 -27.50 -1.01
CA LYS A 150 -1.18 -27.76 0.01
C LYS A 150 -1.97 -26.49 0.29
N ARG A 151 -3.29 -26.58 0.38
CA ARG A 151 -4.14 -25.50 0.89
C ARG A 151 -4.05 -25.43 2.41
N ILE A 152 -3.91 -24.22 2.94
CA ILE A 152 -3.91 -23.94 4.38
C ILE A 152 -5.26 -23.30 4.71
N GLU A 153 -6.09 -24.01 5.43
CA GLU A 153 -7.46 -23.57 5.72
C GLU A 153 -7.50 -22.53 6.86
N ASP A 154 -6.57 -22.59 7.79
CA ASP A 154 -6.47 -21.71 8.96
C ASP A 154 -5.64 -20.44 8.71
N GLY A 155 -5.16 -20.19 7.48
CA GLY A 155 -4.31 -19.04 7.18
C GLY A 155 -4.98 -17.71 7.48
N ARG A 156 -6.26 -17.54 7.11
CA ARG A 156 -7.05 -16.35 7.46
C ARG A 156 -7.20 -16.22 8.99
N GLY A 157 -7.61 -17.28 9.66
CA GLY A 157 -7.80 -17.27 11.12
C GLY A 157 -6.54 -16.87 11.89
N ARG A 158 -5.35 -17.33 11.44
CA ARG A 158 -4.07 -16.91 12.02
C ARG A 158 -3.84 -15.40 11.92
N TYR A 159 -4.19 -14.79 10.79
CA TYR A 159 -4.09 -13.34 10.63
C TYR A 159 -5.15 -12.60 11.46
N VAL A 160 -6.38 -13.11 11.52
CA VAL A 160 -7.47 -12.57 12.37
C VAL A 160 -7.02 -12.54 13.84
N GLU A 161 -6.52 -13.65 14.34
CA GLU A 161 -5.99 -13.72 15.72
C GLU A 161 -4.83 -12.75 15.93
N TYR A 162 -3.89 -12.68 14.98
CA TYR A 162 -2.79 -11.75 15.07
C TYR A 162 -3.27 -10.29 15.08
N ALA A 163 -4.15 -9.90 14.16
CA ALA A 163 -4.67 -8.53 14.07
C ALA A 163 -5.33 -8.10 15.38
N LYS A 164 -6.12 -8.97 16.01
CA LYS A 164 -6.71 -8.70 17.33
C LYS A 164 -5.66 -8.45 18.42
N THR A 165 -4.52 -9.14 18.39
CA THR A 165 -3.46 -8.92 19.39
C THR A 165 -2.81 -7.53 19.29
N THR A 166 -2.94 -6.85 18.15
CA THR A 166 -2.43 -5.48 17.99
C THR A 166 -3.31 -4.43 18.65
N PHE A 167 -4.56 -4.78 18.97
CA PHE A 167 -5.46 -3.88 19.69
C PHE A 167 -4.97 -3.73 21.15
N PRO A 168 -4.77 -2.50 21.67
CA PRO A 168 -4.12 -2.26 22.93
C PRO A 168 -4.88 -2.86 24.13
N GLY A 169 -4.13 -3.43 25.06
CA GLY A 169 -4.68 -4.04 26.28
C GLY A 169 -5.50 -5.30 25.95
N ARG A 170 -6.48 -5.61 26.73
CA ARG A 170 -7.55 -6.56 26.43
C ARG A 170 -8.83 -5.80 26.09
N GLY A 171 -8.65 -4.67 25.38
CA GLY A 171 -9.73 -3.78 25.00
C GLY A 171 -10.74 -4.47 24.08
N ARG A 172 -11.96 -4.00 24.12
CA ARG A 172 -13.05 -4.42 23.25
C ARG A 172 -13.69 -3.20 22.62
N LEU A 173 -14.35 -3.40 21.50
CA LEU A 173 -15.05 -2.36 20.73
C LEU A 173 -16.55 -2.30 21.08
N ASP A 174 -16.95 -2.84 22.24
CA ASP A 174 -18.36 -2.84 22.66
C ASP A 174 -18.91 -1.41 22.67
N GLY A 175 -20.06 -1.23 22.02
CA GLY A 175 -20.76 0.05 21.91
C GLY A 175 -20.30 0.91 20.74
N LEU A 176 -19.26 0.55 19.99
CA LEU A 176 -18.89 1.21 18.75
C LEU A 176 -19.58 0.56 17.55
N LYS A 177 -20.24 1.37 16.72
CA LYS A 177 -20.81 0.97 15.43
C LYS A 177 -19.85 1.36 14.32
N VAL A 178 -19.36 0.38 13.58
CA VAL A 178 -18.29 0.53 12.58
C VAL A 178 -18.79 0.09 11.21
N VAL A 179 -18.73 0.98 10.22
CA VAL A 179 -18.86 0.59 8.81
C VAL A 179 -17.49 0.13 8.32
N ILE A 180 -17.42 -1.07 7.74
CA ILE A 180 -16.20 -1.58 7.10
C ILE A 180 -16.45 -1.84 5.62
N ASP A 181 -15.76 -1.13 4.74
CA ASP A 181 -15.76 -1.37 3.30
C ASP A 181 -14.50 -2.13 2.91
N CYS A 182 -14.69 -3.37 2.47
CA CYS A 182 -13.62 -4.28 2.07
C CYS A 182 -13.33 -4.26 0.57
N ALA A 183 -13.84 -3.29 -0.19
CA ALA A 183 -13.62 -3.14 -1.64
C ALA A 183 -13.93 -4.41 -2.47
N ASN A 184 -14.77 -5.32 -2.00
CA ASN A 184 -14.91 -6.69 -2.54
C ASN A 184 -13.54 -7.40 -2.70
N GLY A 185 -12.56 -7.04 -1.88
CA GLY A 185 -11.17 -7.44 -1.96
C GLY A 185 -10.78 -8.53 -0.95
N ALA A 186 -9.50 -8.66 -0.71
CA ALA A 186 -8.88 -9.74 0.06
C ALA A 186 -9.32 -9.79 1.53
N ALA A 187 -9.69 -8.65 2.11
CA ALA A 187 -10.12 -8.54 3.50
C ALA A 187 -11.62 -8.84 3.74
N TYR A 188 -12.40 -9.20 2.71
CA TYR A 188 -13.86 -9.30 2.78
C TYR A 188 -14.42 -10.22 3.87
N LYS A 189 -13.62 -11.17 4.34
CA LYS A 189 -13.94 -12.02 5.50
C LYS A 189 -13.18 -11.60 6.76
N ALA A 190 -11.87 -11.35 6.62
CA ALA A 190 -11.01 -11.14 7.78
C ALA A 190 -11.35 -9.83 8.53
N ALA A 191 -11.62 -8.73 7.82
CA ALA A 191 -11.84 -7.45 8.48
C ALA A 191 -13.16 -7.39 9.26
N PRO A 192 -14.32 -7.81 8.71
CA PRO A 192 -15.55 -7.91 9.50
C PRO A 192 -15.42 -8.87 10.69
N GLU A 193 -14.72 -10.00 10.51
CA GLU A 193 -14.50 -11.01 11.57
C GLU A 193 -13.70 -10.41 12.74
N VAL A 194 -12.59 -9.72 12.47
CA VAL A 194 -11.78 -9.06 13.51
C VAL A 194 -12.58 -8.04 14.30
N LEU A 195 -13.32 -7.17 13.62
CA LEU A 195 -14.12 -6.13 14.27
C LEU A 195 -15.25 -6.71 15.12
N TRP A 196 -15.95 -7.73 14.61
CA TRP A 196 -17.00 -8.41 15.31
C TRP A 196 -16.48 -9.17 16.55
N GLU A 197 -15.39 -9.90 16.43
CA GLU A 197 -14.79 -10.63 17.55
C GLU A 197 -14.25 -9.69 18.65
N LEU A 198 -13.86 -8.46 18.28
CA LEU A 198 -13.52 -7.42 19.25
C LEU A 198 -14.76 -6.75 19.87
N GLY A 199 -15.98 -7.05 19.39
CA GLY A 199 -17.23 -6.60 19.99
C GLY A 199 -17.89 -5.40 19.32
N ALA A 200 -17.42 -4.95 18.17
CA ALA A 200 -18.06 -3.87 17.42
C ALA A 200 -19.41 -4.30 16.84
N ASP A 201 -20.35 -3.33 16.74
CA ASP A 201 -21.55 -3.43 15.87
C ASP A 201 -21.09 -3.15 14.43
N VAL A 202 -20.98 -4.19 13.61
CA VAL A 202 -20.33 -4.14 12.30
C VAL A 202 -21.33 -4.05 11.15
N ILE A 203 -21.21 -3.02 10.32
CA ILE A 203 -21.93 -2.89 9.06
C ILE A 203 -20.91 -3.11 7.93
N ALA A 204 -20.99 -4.25 7.27
CA ALA A 204 -20.04 -4.64 6.23
C ALA A 204 -20.52 -4.27 4.83
N VAL A 205 -19.70 -3.55 4.08
CA VAL A 205 -19.89 -3.13 2.68
C VAL A 205 -18.75 -3.69 1.83
N GLY A 206 -19.00 -3.94 0.55
CA GLY A 206 -17.97 -4.46 -0.33
C GLY A 206 -17.45 -5.85 0.09
N VAL A 207 -18.37 -6.75 0.53
CA VAL A 207 -18.03 -8.10 1.04
C VAL A 207 -18.61 -9.25 0.21
N ALA A 208 -19.09 -8.98 -0.99
CA ALA A 208 -19.65 -9.97 -1.91
C ALA A 208 -18.85 -10.04 -3.23
N PRO A 209 -17.58 -10.51 -3.18
CA PRO A 209 -16.72 -10.55 -4.36
C PRO A 209 -17.24 -11.56 -5.39
N ASN A 210 -17.25 -11.16 -6.66
CA ASN A 210 -17.61 -12.03 -7.80
C ASN A 210 -16.44 -12.25 -8.80
N GLY A 211 -15.24 -11.78 -8.45
CA GLY A 211 -14.04 -11.86 -9.28
C GLY A 211 -13.83 -10.66 -10.23
N LEU A 212 -14.86 -9.85 -10.45
CA LEU A 212 -14.87 -8.73 -11.40
C LEU A 212 -15.24 -7.39 -10.76
N ASN A 213 -15.67 -7.38 -9.50
CA ASN A 213 -16.17 -6.19 -8.81
C ASN A 213 -15.23 -5.62 -7.74
N ILE A 214 -14.00 -6.11 -7.64
CA ILE A 214 -12.99 -5.55 -6.72
C ILE A 214 -12.72 -4.08 -7.04
N ASN A 215 -12.71 -3.21 -6.02
CA ASN A 215 -12.54 -1.75 -6.11
C ASN A 215 -13.59 -1.03 -6.99
N HIS A 216 -14.64 -1.72 -7.43
CA HIS A 216 -15.64 -1.10 -8.29
C HIS A 216 -16.65 -0.30 -7.47
N ARG A 217 -16.49 1.03 -7.44
CA ARG A 217 -17.31 1.99 -6.67
C ARG A 217 -17.38 1.66 -5.17
N CYS A 218 -16.29 1.15 -4.61
CA CYS A 218 -16.17 0.82 -3.20
C CYS A 218 -14.71 0.90 -2.74
N GLY A 219 -14.49 0.80 -1.44
CA GLY A 219 -13.19 0.81 -0.81
C GLY A 219 -12.51 2.18 -0.76
N SER A 220 -11.23 2.20 -0.44
CA SER A 220 -10.46 3.42 -0.14
C SER A 220 -10.34 4.41 -1.31
N THR A 221 -10.51 3.96 -2.55
CA THR A 221 -10.50 4.84 -3.74
C THR A 221 -11.87 5.38 -4.13
N HIS A 222 -12.95 4.83 -3.56
CA HIS A 222 -14.33 5.22 -3.80
C HIS A 222 -15.16 5.08 -2.50
N PRO A 223 -14.90 5.91 -1.47
CA PRO A 223 -15.48 5.74 -0.14
C PRO A 223 -16.93 6.25 -0.03
N GLN A 224 -17.52 6.76 -1.11
CA GLN A 224 -18.84 7.41 -1.10
C GLN A 224 -19.95 6.51 -0.56
N THR A 225 -20.01 5.24 -1.02
CA THR A 225 -21.02 4.29 -0.53
C THR A 225 -20.85 4.00 0.96
N ALA A 226 -19.61 3.89 1.44
CA ALA A 226 -19.34 3.72 2.85
C ALA A 226 -19.70 4.98 3.65
N ALA A 227 -19.40 6.18 3.13
CA ALA A 227 -19.77 7.46 3.75
C ALA A 227 -21.29 7.63 3.91
N GLU A 228 -22.05 7.33 2.84
CA GLU A 228 -23.51 7.30 2.89
C GLU A 228 -24.02 6.29 3.93
N THR A 229 -23.40 5.12 4.01
CA THR A 229 -23.75 4.06 4.97
C THR A 229 -23.47 4.50 6.40
N VAL A 230 -22.34 5.15 6.67
CA VAL A 230 -22.00 5.72 8.01
C VAL A 230 -23.11 6.65 8.47
N VAL A 231 -23.49 7.62 7.63
CA VAL A 231 -24.53 8.61 7.97
C VAL A 231 -25.89 7.94 8.12
N ALA A 232 -26.29 7.08 7.19
CA ALA A 232 -27.61 6.43 7.19
C ALA A 232 -27.84 5.54 8.42
N HIS A 233 -26.80 4.90 8.92
CA HIS A 233 -26.88 4.00 10.08
C HIS A 233 -26.46 4.64 11.40
N GLY A 234 -26.06 5.92 11.39
CA GLY A 234 -25.52 6.60 12.57
C GLY A 234 -24.30 5.85 13.14
N ALA A 235 -23.40 5.43 12.26
CA ALA A 235 -22.18 4.75 12.69
C ALA A 235 -21.17 5.76 13.23
N ASP A 236 -20.34 5.32 14.18
CA ASP A 236 -19.33 6.15 14.83
C ASP A 236 -18.15 6.42 13.93
N VAL A 237 -17.87 5.50 12.99
CA VAL A 237 -16.70 5.57 12.09
C VAL A 237 -16.89 4.64 10.90
N GLY A 238 -16.26 4.98 9.78
CA GLY A 238 -16.09 4.10 8.62
C GLY A 238 -14.61 3.78 8.39
N ILE A 239 -14.33 2.55 7.98
CA ILE A 239 -13.01 2.06 7.59
C ILE A 239 -13.12 1.57 6.16
N CYS A 240 -12.43 2.22 5.22
CA CYS A 240 -12.45 1.85 3.80
C CYS A 240 -11.08 1.28 3.41
N LEU A 241 -11.03 -0.01 3.11
CA LEU A 241 -9.81 -0.71 2.66
C LEU A 241 -9.74 -0.72 1.12
N ASP A 242 -8.56 -0.91 0.56
CA ASP A 242 -8.42 -1.22 -0.86
C ASP A 242 -8.45 -2.73 -1.15
N GLY A 243 -8.30 -3.11 -2.41
CA GLY A 243 -8.51 -4.49 -2.86
C GLY A 243 -7.65 -5.55 -2.18
N ASP A 244 -6.44 -5.22 -1.72
CA ASP A 244 -5.56 -6.12 -0.96
C ASP A 244 -5.30 -5.66 0.49
N ALA A 245 -6.05 -4.65 0.92
CA ALA A 245 -6.13 -4.15 2.28
C ALA A 245 -4.79 -3.67 2.87
N ASP A 246 -3.86 -3.24 2.02
CA ASP A 246 -2.63 -2.61 2.46
C ASP A 246 -2.79 -1.09 2.67
N ARG A 247 -3.99 -0.53 2.31
CA ARG A 247 -4.38 0.88 2.47
C ARG A 247 -5.68 1.03 3.22
N VAL A 248 -5.83 2.19 3.88
CA VAL A 248 -7.04 2.61 4.58
C VAL A 248 -7.32 4.08 4.38
N ILE A 249 -8.59 4.42 4.18
CA ILE A 249 -9.17 5.75 4.38
C ILE A 249 -10.21 5.62 5.49
N LEU A 250 -10.22 6.55 6.42
CA LEU A 250 -11.21 6.57 7.49
C LEU A 250 -12.31 7.59 7.18
N LEU A 251 -13.49 7.32 7.68
CA LEU A 251 -14.65 8.22 7.61
C LEU A 251 -15.07 8.57 9.02
N ASP A 252 -15.29 9.86 9.29
CA ASP A 252 -15.86 10.27 10.56
C ASP A 252 -17.37 9.98 10.60
N GLU A 253 -18.03 10.20 11.73
CA GLU A 253 -19.46 9.98 11.95
C GLU A 253 -20.37 10.85 11.05
N HIS A 254 -19.80 11.81 10.32
CA HIS A 254 -20.48 12.63 9.33
C HIS A 254 -20.19 12.18 7.89
N GLY A 255 -19.49 11.07 7.70
CA GLY A 255 -19.06 10.55 6.39
C GLY A 255 -17.94 11.34 5.73
N ARG A 256 -17.21 12.19 6.47
CA ARG A 256 -16.09 12.97 5.93
C ARG A 256 -14.80 12.16 6.00
N GLU A 257 -14.03 12.20 4.93
CA GLU A 257 -12.80 11.44 4.78
C GLU A 257 -11.65 11.99 5.65
N ALA A 258 -10.85 11.06 6.21
CA ALA A 258 -9.53 11.30 6.74
C ALA A 258 -8.52 10.46 5.97
N ASP A 259 -7.60 11.11 5.30
CA ASP A 259 -6.55 10.47 4.51
C ASP A 259 -5.39 9.95 5.36
N GLY A 260 -4.43 9.29 4.72
CA GLY A 260 -3.26 8.74 5.40
C GLY A 260 -2.45 9.78 6.17
N ASP A 261 -2.39 11.03 5.70
CA ASP A 261 -1.65 12.09 6.38
C ASP A 261 -2.29 12.45 7.73
N GLN A 262 -3.63 12.53 7.80
CA GLN A 262 -4.35 12.79 9.05
C GLN A 262 -4.18 11.63 10.05
N ILE A 263 -4.25 10.39 9.55
CA ILE A 263 -4.10 9.19 10.37
C ILE A 263 -2.66 9.10 10.91
N MET A 264 -1.66 9.33 10.06
CA MET A 264 -0.25 9.32 10.46
C MET A 264 0.07 10.45 11.45
N ALA A 265 -0.51 11.64 11.28
CA ALA A 265 -0.36 12.75 12.23
C ALA A 265 -0.88 12.37 13.62
N LEU A 266 -2.06 11.77 13.70
CA LEU A 266 -2.64 11.27 14.95
C LEU A 266 -1.70 10.26 15.63
N PHE A 267 -1.23 9.25 14.87
CA PHE A 267 -0.36 8.22 15.44
C PHE A 267 1.00 8.77 15.84
N ALA A 268 1.61 9.66 15.03
CA ALA A 268 2.89 10.26 15.34
C ALA A 268 2.82 11.09 16.64
N ALA A 269 1.78 11.92 16.79
CA ALA A 269 1.55 12.70 17.99
C ALA A 269 1.36 11.77 19.21
N ARG A 270 0.48 10.77 19.08
CA ARG A 270 0.20 9.84 20.13
C ARG A 270 1.43 9.04 20.59
N TRP A 271 2.13 8.44 19.62
CA TRP A 271 3.31 7.62 19.94
C TRP A 271 4.46 8.48 20.49
N ALA A 272 4.54 9.75 20.09
CA ALA A 272 5.50 10.68 20.68
C ALA A 272 5.17 10.98 22.16
N ASP A 273 3.89 11.23 22.47
CA ASP A 273 3.44 11.47 23.85
C ASP A 273 3.65 10.24 24.75
N GLU A 274 3.59 9.04 24.18
CA GLU A 274 3.87 7.76 24.85
C GLU A 274 5.35 7.36 24.89
N GLY A 275 6.23 8.14 24.26
CA GLY A 275 7.65 7.78 24.11
C GLY A 275 7.92 6.59 23.17
N ARG A 276 6.96 6.19 22.36
CA ARG A 276 7.03 5.05 21.42
C ARG A 276 7.51 5.43 20.02
N LEU A 277 7.37 6.69 19.61
CA LEU A 277 7.82 7.12 18.28
C LEU A 277 9.34 7.14 18.22
N ARG A 278 9.91 6.12 17.56
CA ARG A 278 11.37 5.96 17.49
C ARG A 278 12.01 7.11 16.72
N GLY A 279 13.06 7.68 17.30
CA GLY A 279 13.75 8.85 16.75
C GLY A 279 12.88 10.08 16.61
N ARG A 280 11.68 10.12 17.25
CA ARG A 280 10.71 11.21 17.10
C ARG A 280 10.40 11.56 15.65
N THR A 281 10.44 10.56 14.76
CA THR A 281 10.38 10.73 13.29
C THR A 281 9.20 9.96 12.70
N LEU A 282 8.43 10.62 11.83
CA LEU A 282 7.50 10.03 10.89
C LEU A 282 8.15 9.99 9.50
N VAL A 283 8.07 8.86 8.81
CA VAL A 283 8.52 8.74 7.42
C VAL A 283 7.32 8.84 6.49
N ALA A 284 7.36 9.76 5.51
CA ALA A 284 6.30 9.87 4.50
C ALA A 284 6.87 10.22 3.13
N THR A 285 6.05 10.12 2.08
CA THR A 285 6.51 10.46 0.74
C THR A 285 6.49 11.98 0.51
N VAL A 286 7.15 12.41 -0.57
CA VAL A 286 7.09 13.80 -1.02
C VAL A 286 5.66 14.28 -1.36
N MET A 287 4.67 13.37 -1.45
CA MET A 287 3.27 13.72 -1.70
C MET A 287 2.51 14.14 -0.45
N SER A 288 3.00 13.81 0.75
CA SER A 288 2.35 14.19 2.01
C SER A 288 2.28 15.70 2.18
N ASN A 289 1.16 16.17 2.69
CA ASN A 289 0.78 17.58 2.75
C ASN A 289 1.76 18.42 3.61
N LEU A 290 1.99 19.67 3.21
CA LEU A 290 2.83 20.61 3.96
C LEU A 290 2.25 20.87 5.37
N GLY A 291 0.92 20.78 5.54
CA GLY A 291 0.27 20.89 6.85
C GLY A 291 0.73 19.80 7.82
N LEU A 292 0.97 18.58 7.35
CA LEU A 292 1.54 17.50 8.17
C LEU A 292 2.94 17.87 8.70
N GLU A 293 3.81 18.38 7.83
CA GLU A 293 5.17 18.81 8.23
C GLU A 293 5.14 19.91 9.28
N ARG A 294 4.29 20.94 9.06
CA ARG A 294 4.11 22.04 10.02
C ARG A 294 3.59 21.54 11.38
N PHE A 295 2.62 20.62 11.35
CA PHE A 295 2.07 20.01 12.56
C PHE A 295 3.14 19.24 13.35
N LEU A 296 3.93 18.41 12.67
CA LEU A 296 5.00 17.65 13.31
C LEU A 296 6.09 18.57 13.87
N THR A 297 6.54 19.54 13.08
CA THR A 297 7.54 20.53 13.52
C THR A 297 7.08 21.30 14.75
N GLY A 298 5.81 21.74 14.79
CA GLY A 298 5.22 22.40 15.94
C GLY A 298 5.19 21.57 17.23
N ARG A 299 5.28 20.23 17.11
CA ARG A 299 5.39 19.28 18.23
C ARG A 299 6.83 18.82 18.52
N GLY A 300 7.83 19.39 17.84
CA GLY A 300 9.22 18.96 17.93
C GLY A 300 9.45 17.56 17.37
N LEU A 301 8.64 17.15 16.38
CA LEU A 301 8.78 15.89 15.64
C LEU A 301 9.37 16.18 14.27
N HIS A 302 10.04 15.16 13.70
CA HIS A 302 10.64 15.24 12.37
C HIS A 302 9.79 14.50 11.35
N LEU A 303 9.72 15.05 10.12
CA LEU A 303 9.18 14.40 8.94
C LEU A 303 10.32 14.05 7.99
N GLU A 304 10.60 12.77 7.82
CA GLU A 304 11.52 12.28 6.80
C GLU A 304 10.74 12.04 5.50
N ARG A 305 11.14 12.73 4.42
CA ARG A 305 10.45 12.60 3.12
C ARG A 305 11.21 11.68 2.17
N THR A 306 10.50 10.74 1.57
CA THR A 306 11.02 9.80 0.57
C THR A 306 10.42 10.06 -0.81
N ALA A 307 10.98 9.42 -1.84
CA ALA A 307 10.29 9.28 -3.12
C ALA A 307 8.95 8.56 -2.96
N VAL A 308 8.06 8.71 -3.96
CA VAL A 308 6.74 8.06 -3.97
C VAL A 308 6.89 6.56 -4.19
N GLY A 309 6.27 5.79 -3.34
CA GLY A 309 6.27 4.33 -3.31
C GLY A 309 6.55 3.80 -1.91
N ASP A 310 5.75 2.86 -1.47
CA ASP A 310 5.82 2.25 -0.15
C ASP A 310 7.18 1.61 0.15
N ARG A 311 7.85 1.06 -0.88
CA ARG A 311 9.23 0.54 -0.80
C ARG A 311 10.18 1.57 -0.22
N TYR A 312 10.18 2.80 -0.75
CA TYR A 312 11.09 3.86 -0.29
C TYR A 312 10.81 4.28 1.15
N VAL A 313 9.53 4.28 1.54
CA VAL A 313 9.12 4.52 2.93
C VAL A 313 9.70 3.44 3.85
N VAL A 314 9.49 2.16 3.51
CA VAL A 314 9.97 1.02 4.32
C VAL A 314 11.50 0.99 4.39
N GLU A 315 12.19 1.24 3.28
CA GLU A 315 13.66 1.32 3.26
C GLU A 315 14.21 2.43 4.14
N ALA A 316 13.61 3.63 4.09
CA ALA A 316 13.98 4.74 4.96
C ALA A 316 13.72 4.40 6.43
N MET A 317 12.57 3.81 6.75
CA MET A 317 12.24 3.36 8.11
C MET A 317 13.26 2.34 8.62
N ARG A 318 13.65 1.36 7.81
CA ARG A 318 14.66 0.35 8.19
C ARG A 318 16.03 0.98 8.41
N ARG A 319 16.46 1.88 7.52
CA ARG A 319 17.76 2.58 7.60
C ARG A 319 17.83 3.48 8.83
N GLY A 320 16.74 4.20 9.17
CA GLY A 320 16.69 5.11 10.30
C GLY A 320 16.26 4.45 11.62
N GLY A 321 15.84 3.17 11.59
CA GLY A 321 15.31 2.49 12.78
C GLY A 321 13.94 3.04 13.24
N TRP A 322 13.21 3.73 12.36
CA TRP A 322 11.92 4.34 12.66
C TRP A 322 10.77 3.33 12.52
N ASN A 323 9.70 3.54 13.29
CA ASN A 323 8.63 2.55 13.40
C ASN A 323 7.26 3.01 12.86
N LEU A 324 7.14 4.24 12.37
CA LEU A 324 5.93 4.77 11.77
C LEU A 324 6.25 5.47 10.45
N GLY A 325 5.51 5.11 9.40
CA GLY A 325 5.62 5.77 8.10
C GLY A 325 4.44 5.43 7.21
N GLY A 326 4.38 6.06 6.03
CA GLY A 326 3.33 5.75 5.06
C GLY A 326 3.18 6.80 3.97
N GLU A 327 2.01 6.77 3.36
CA GLU A 327 1.62 7.63 2.25
C GLU A 327 0.25 8.28 2.51
N GLN A 328 0.02 9.45 1.94
CA GLN A 328 -1.28 10.12 1.95
C GLN A 328 -2.41 9.19 1.43
N SER A 329 -2.10 8.30 0.50
CA SER A 329 -3.03 7.31 -0.04
C SER A 329 -3.56 6.28 0.97
N GLY A 330 -3.11 6.35 2.23
CA GLY A 330 -3.55 5.45 3.30
C GLY A 330 -2.69 4.19 3.46
N HIS A 331 -1.60 4.04 2.72
CA HIS A 331 -0.64 2.97 2.97
C HIS A 331 0.19 3.31 4.21
N ILE A 332 -0.20 2.79 5.37
CA ILE A 332 0.39 3.12 6.67
C ILE A 332 1.16 1.93 7.20
N VAL A 333 2.45 2.12 7.43
CA VAL A 333 3.39 1.12 7.92
C VAL A 333 3.70 1.39 9.39
N MET A 334 3.42 0.41 10.22
CA MET A 334 3.74 0.40 11.65
C MET A 334 4.61 -0.82 11.93
N THR A 335 5.95 -0.67 11.91
CA THR A 335 6.87 -1.82 11.97
C THR A 335 6.85 -2.57 13.30
N ASP A 336 6.23 -2.01 14.32
CA ASP A 336 5.94 -2.72 15.58
C ASP A 336 4.88 -3.84 15.35
N PHE A 337 4.07 -3.75 14.28
CA PHE A 337 3.00 -4.69 13.97
C PHE A 337 3.17 -5.38 12.62
N ALA A 338 3.50 -4.66 11.56
CA ALA A 338 3.54 -5.21 10.20
C ALA A 338 4.79 -4.76 9.43
N THR A 339 5.22 -5.56 8.46
CA THR A 339 6.38 -5.28 7.60
C THR A 339 6.03 -4.47 6.34
N THR A 340 4.76 -4.24 6.10
CA THR A 340 4.19 -3.44 5.02
C THR A 340 2.98 -2.67 5.55
N GLY A 341 2.31 -1.88 4.73
CA GLY A 341 1.05 -1.26 5.11
C GLY A 341 0.00 -2.31 5.50
N ASP A 342 -0.77 -1.99 6.54
CA ASP A 342 -1.88 -2.81 7.00
C ASP A 342 -3.06 -1.91 7.35
N GLY A 343 -4.02 -1.81 6.41
CA GLY A 343 -5.16 -0.94 6.56
C GLY A 343 -6.09 -1.36 7.71
N LEU A 344 -6.21 -2.66 7.97
CA LEU A 344 -7.02 -3.16 9.07
C LEU A 344 -6.38 -2.84 10.42
N ILE A 345 -5.08 -3.09 10.59
CA ILE A 345 -4.37 -2.75 11.83
C ILE A 345 -4.37 -1.23 12.04
N ALA A 346 -4.18 -0.42 10.99
CA ALA A 346 -4.29 1.03 11.11
C ALA A 346 -5.69 1.47 11.57
N GLY A 347 -6.75 0.88 11.01
CA GLY A 347 -8.12 1.08 11.48
C GLY A 347 -8.29 0.70 12.96
N LEU A 348 -7.77 -0.46 13.38
CA LEU A 348 -7.81 -0.89 14.78
C LEU A 348 -7.09 0.07 15.74
N GLN A 349 -5.94 0.60 15.34
CA GLN A 349 -5.21 1.60 16.15
C GLN A 349 -5.99 2.91 16.27
N PHE A 350 -6.73 3.31 15.22
CA PHE A 350 -7.61 4.48 15.28
C PHE A 350 -8.80 4.24 16.23
N LEU A 351 -9.45 3.07 16.15
CA LEU A 351 -10.53 2.70 17.07
C LEU A 351 -10.04 2.63 18.52
N ALA A 352 -8.83 2.14 18.74
CA ALA A 352 -8.21 2.13 20.06
C ALA A 352 -8.02 3.55 20.62
N GLU A 353 -7.68 4.51 19.74
CA GLU A 353 -7.56 5.92 20.15
C GLU A 353 -8.91 6.54 20.46
N MET A 354 -9.96 6.21 19.69
CA MET A 354 -11.33 6.64 20.02
C MET A 354 -11.73 6.17 21.42
N GLN A 355 -11.55 4.89 21.72
CA GLN A 355 -11.87 4.33 23.04
C GLN A 355 -11.06 4.94 24.16
N ARG A 356 -9.75 5.08 23.96
CA ARG A 356 -8.86 5.61 24.99
C ARG A 356 -9.18 7.06 25.35
N SER A 357 -9.43 7.90 24.31
CA SER A 357 -9.64 9.34 24.50
C SER A 357 -11.10 9.70 24.79
N GLY A 358 -12.05 8.82 24.49
CA GLY A 358 -13.49 9.12 24.52
C GLY A 358 -13.92 10.11 23.44
N LYS A 359 -13.05 10.42 22.47
CA LYS A 359 -13.32 11.37 21.39
C LYS A 359 -14.00 10.71 20.22
N ARG A 360 -14.81 11.49 19.50
CA ARG A 360 -15.43 11.07 18.25
C ARG A 360 -14.40 10.98 17.13
N ALA A 361 -14.74 10.26 16.07
CA ALA A 361 -13.87 10.14 14.90
C ALA A 361 -13.57 11.50 14.27
N SER A 362 -14.55 12.42 14.18
CA SER A 362 -14.36 13.76 13.64
C SER A 362 -13.34 14.62 14.41
N GLU A 363 -13.18 14.41 15.71
CA GLU A 363 -12.22 15.13 16.53
C GLU A 363 -10.80 14.59 16.37
N LEU A 364 -10.67 13.29 16.11
CA LEU A 364 -9.37 12.61 15.92
C LEU A 364 -8.87 12.70 14.47
N ALA A 365 -9.78 12.69 13.50
CA ALA A 365 -9.48 12.69 12.08
C ALA A 365 -9.06 14.07 11.52
N ARG A 366 -8.92 15.08 12.35
CA ARG A 366 -8.54 16.46 11.97
C ARG A 366 -7.36 16.94 12.81
N SER A 367 -6.25 16.20 12.76
CA SER A 367 -5.04 16.50 13.53
C SER A 367 -4.39 17.84 13.14
N PHE A 368 -4.51 18.21 11.86
CA PHE A 368 -3.97 19.48 11.34
C PHE A 368 -4.85 20.05 10.20
N ALA A 369 -4.71 21.34 9.93
CA ALA A 369 -5.31 21.98 8.77
C ALA A 369 -4.47 21.67 7.51
N THR A 370 -5.12 21.10 6.49
CA THR A 370 -4.46 20.83 5.20
C THR A 370 -4.15 22.14 4.47
N VAL A 371 -2.95 22.25 3.93
CA VAL A 371 -2.59 23.33 3.02
C VAL A 371 -3.17 23.04 1.65
N PRO A 372 -3.86 23.98 0.99
CA PRO A 372 -4.37 23.79 -0.37
C PRO A 372 -3.29 23.31 -1.32
N GLN A 373 -3.61 22.27 -2.09
CA GLN A 373 -2.71 21.60 -3.04
C GLN A 373 -3.30 21.63 -4.44
N LEU A 374 -2.49 21.93 -5.44
CA LEU A 374 -2.84 21.84 -6.85
C LEU A 374 -1.85 20.95 -7.59
N LEU A 375 -2.37 19.89 -8.22
CA LEU A 375 -1.61 18.97 -9.08
C LEU A 375 -2.09 19.09 -10.51
N ARG A 376 -1.17 19.26 -11.45
CA ARG A 376 -1.40 19.21 -12.90
C ARG A 376 -0.47 18.19 -13.54
N ASN A 377 -1.01 17.48 -14.52
CA ASN A 377 -0.29 16.50 -15.31
C ASN A 377 -0.10 17.06 -16.71
N VAL A 378 1.14 17.09 -17.20
CA VAL A 378 1.49 17.55 -18.55
C VAL A 378 2.11 16.42 -19.34
N ARG A 379 1.51 16.06 -20.47
CA ARG A 379 2.07 15.03 -21.37
C ARG A 379 3.14 15.66 -22.24
N TYR A 380 4.16 14.87 -22.60
CA TYR A 380 5.22 15.28 -23.52
C TYR A 380 5.57 14.15 -24.49
N ALA A 381 6.19 14.49 -25.62
CA ALA A 381 6.59 13.52 -26.63
C ALA A 381 7.62 12.52 -26.08
N ALA A 382 7.47 11.24 -26.40
CA ALA A 382 8.39 10.19 -25.95
C ALA A 382 9.83 10.52 -26.40
N GLY A 383 10.78 10.47 -25.45
CA GLY A 383 12.18 10.83 -25.69
C GLY A 383 12.53 12.29 -25.45
N ALA A 384 11.55 13.20 -25.36
CA ALA A 384 11.79 14.59 -24.99
C ALA A 384 12.11 14.74 -23.49
N ASN A 385 12.78 15.84 -23.14
CA ASN A 385 13.05 16.19 -21.74
C ASN A 385 12.75 17.65 -21.45
N PRO A 386 11.47 18.04 -21.36
CA PRO A 386 11.09 19.45 -21.18
C PRO A 386 11.69 20.11 -19.92
N LEU A 387 11.97 19.34 -18.87
CA LEU A 387 12.47 19.89 -17.60
C LEU A 387 13.89 20.46 -17.67
N VAL A 388 14.64 20.23 -18.75
CA VAL A 388 15.98 20.81 -18.94
C VAL A 388 15.99 22.04 -19.83
N ALA A 389 14.84 22.41 -20.39
CA ALA A 389 14.71 23.62 -21.23
C ALA A 389 14.88 24.89 -20.37
N PRO A 390 15.67 25.87 -20.82
CA PRO A 390 15.96 27.07 -20.04
C PRO A 390 14.72 27.82 -19.56
N GLU A 391 13.67 27.87 -20.38
CA GLU A 391 12.40 28.53 -20.06
C GLU A 391 11.67 27.83 -18.92
N VAL A 392 11.68 26.50 -18.93
CA VAL A 392 11.06 25.67 -17.87
C VAL A 392 11.88 25.78 -16.56
N VAL A 393 13.21 25.71 -16.66
CA VAL A 393 14.10 25.87 -15.51
C VAL A 393 13.90 27.26 -14.86
N SER A 394 13.80 28.30 -15.68
CA SER A 394 13.56 29.67 -15.19
C SER A 394 12.19 29.83 -14.52
N ALA A 395 11.14 29.21 -15.10
CA ALA A 395 9.79 29.24 -14.53
C ALA A 395 9.76 28.50 -13.18
N ILE A 396 10.45 27.37 -13.07
CA ILE A 396 10.56 26.61 -11.82
C ILE A 396 11.25 27.45 -10.74
N ALA A 397 12.41 28.03 -11.04
CA ALA A 397 13.14 28.87 -10.10
C ALA A 397 12.33 30.10 -9.65
N GLY A 398 11.61 30.76 -10.60
CA GLY A 398 10.71 31.86 -10.28
C GLY A 398 9.55 31.45 -9.36
N ALA A 399 8.99 30.25 -9.59
CA ALA A 399 7.93 29.69 -8.77
C ALA A 399 8.40 29.35 -7.36
N GLU A 400 9.58 28.72 -7.23
CA GLU A 400 10.19 28.42 -5.93
C GLU A 400 10.44 29.69 -5.11
N ALA A 401 10.98 30.73 -5.74
CA ALA A 401 11.20 32.02 -5.09
C ALA A 401 9.90 32.65 -4.57
N ARG A 402 8.82 32.59 -5.36
CA ARG A 402 7.50 33.11 -4.97
C ARG A 402 6.82 32.31 -3.85
N LEU A 403 7.05 31.00 -3.79
CA LEU A 403 6.52 30.11 -2.77
C LEU A 403 7.36 30.08 -1.49
N SER A 404 8.58 30.65 -1.51
CA SER A 404 9.50 30.60 -0.37
C SER A 404 8.85 31.11 0.92
N GLY A 405 8.90 30.28 1.98
CA GLY A 405 8.29 30.55 3.29
C GLY A 405 6.77 30.47 3.35
N ARG A 406 6.07 30.32 2.21
CA ARG A 406 4.60 30.29 2.11
C ARG A 406 4.02 29.02 1.56
N GLY A 407 4.83 28.25 0.83
CA GLY A 407 4.37 27.07 0.14
C GLY A 407 5.50 26.15 -0.26
N ARG A 408 5.17 25.14 -1.07
CA ARG A 408 6.12 24.12 -1.58
C ARG A 408 5.80 23.81 -3.04
N LEU A 409 6.84 23.53 -3.82
CA LEU A 409 6.75 23.07 -5.20
C LEU A 409 7.35 21.66 -5.30
N LEU A 410 6.70 20.79 -6.06
CA LEU A 410 7.20 19.46 -6.40
C LEU A 410 6.95 19.17 -7.87
N ILE A 411 8.02 18.93 -8.62
CA ILE A 411 7.94 18.56 -10.02
C ILE A 411 8.63 17.22 -10.21
N ARG A 412 7.97 16.30 -10.88
CA ARG A 412 8.53 14.97 -11.15
C ARG A 412 8.03 14.38 -12.47
N LYS A 413 8.86 13.59 -13.12
CA LYS A 413 8.42 12.73 -14.22
C LYS A 413 7.65 11.54 -13.67
N SER A 414 6.65 11.07 -14.43
CA SER A 414 6.05 9.76 -14.18
C SER A 414 7.06 8.66 -14.53
N GLY A 415 7.12 7.61 -13.71
CA GLY A 415 7.98 6.46 -13.98
C GLY A 415 7.46 5.54 -15.10
N THR A 416 6.17 5.65 -15.46
CA THR A 416 5.49 4.71 -16.36
C THR A 416 4.96 5.35 -17.65
N GLU A 417 4.77 6.66 -17.67
CA GLU A 417 4.20 7.40 -18.80
C GLU A 417 5.05 8.64 -19.11
N PRO A 418 5.06 9.13 -20.37
CA PRO A 418 5.70 10.39 -20.72
C PRO A 418 4.87 11.58 -20.19
N LEU A 419 4.91 11.76 -18.87
CA LEU A 419 4.09 12.70 -18.12
C LEU A 419 4.94 13.39 -17.06
N ILE A 420 4.85 14.71 -16.99
CA ILE A 420 5.37 15.54 -15.90
C ILE A 420 4.22 15.88 -14.96
N ARG A 421 4.44 15.67 -13.68
CA ARG A 421 3.53 16.08 -12.61
C ARG A 421 4.07 17.35 -11.97
N VAL A 422 3.29 18.42 -12.06
CA VAL A 422 3.57 19.72 -11.43
C VAL A 422 2.61 19.85 -10.26
N MET A 423 3.12 19.86 -9.04
CA MET A 423 2.34 20.00 -7.82
C MET A 423 2.91 21.16 -6.98
N ALA A 424 2.04 22.01 -6.49
CA ALA A 424 2.40 22.99 -5.48
C ALA A 424 1.38 23.01 -4.34
N GLU A 425 1.81 23.53 -3.20
CA GLU A 425 1.00 23.74 -2.00
C GLU A 425 1.21 25.16 -1.50
N CYS A 426 0.12 25.88 -1.26
CA CYS A 426 0.15 27.25 -0.72
C CYS A 426 -1.22 27.62 -0.16
N GLU A 427 -1.26 28.41 0.92
CA GLU A 427 -2.52 28.93 1.48
C GLU A 427 -3.18 29.95 0.56
N ASP A 428 -2.40 30.68 -0.25
CA ASP A 428 -2.88 31.63 -1.24
C ASP A 428 -3.28 30.89 -2.52
N ALA A 429 -4.57 30.71 -2.73
CA ALA A 429 -5.11 29.99 -3.88
C ALA A 429 -4.81 30.67 -5.23
N ALA A 430 -4.73 32.00 -5.26
CA ALA A 430 -4.40 32.74 -6.47
C ALA A 430 -2.93 32.53 -6.86
N LEU A 431 -2.02 32.65 -5.90
CA LEU A 431 -0.61 32.34 -6.07
C LEU A 431 -0.40 30.88 -6.48
N LEU A 432 -1.12 29.94 -5.87
CA LEU A 432 -1.04 28.52 -6.17
C LEU A 432 -1.42 28.24 -7.65
N ALA A 433 -2.54 28.79 -8.11
CA ALA A 433 -3.01 28.63 -9.47
C ALA A 433 -2.04 29.26 -10.49
N ASP A 434 -1.53 30.44 -10.23
CA ASP A 434 -0.62 31.17 -11.10
C ASP A 434 0.74 30.48 -11.23
N VAL A 435 1.32 30.01 -10.11
CA VAL A 435 2.60 29.29 -10.10
C VAL A 435 2.50 27.97 -10.87
N VAL A 436 1.47 27.18 -10.60
CA VAL A 436 1.31 25.89 -11.29
C VAL A 436 0.98 26.10 -12.76
N GLY A 437 0.09 27.05 -13.07
CA GLY A 437 -0.26 27.41 -14.44
C GLY A 437 0.95 27.87 -15.26
N GLY A 438 1.74 28.79 -14.70
CA GLY A 438 2.94 29.31 -15.38
C GLY A 438 3.98 28.24 -15.72
N ILE A 439 4.17 27.23 -14.84
CA ILE A 439 5.07 26.10 -15.11
C ILE A 439 4.46 25.19 -16.19
N VAL A 440 3.17 24.86 -16.06
CA VAL A 440 2.45 24.01 -17.03
C VAL A 440 2.54 24.61 -18.43
N ASP A 441 2.25 25.90 -18.58
CA ASP A 441 2.32 26.62 -19.88
C ASP A 441 3.71 26.55 -20.50
N GLN A 442 4.79 26.67 -19.70
CA GLN A 442 6.15 26.54 -20.23
C GLN A 442 6.49 25.11 -20.64
N VAL A 443 6.07 24.13 -19.82
CA VAL A 443 6.27 22.71 -20.16
C VAL A 443 5.52 22.35 -21.43
N GLU A 444 4.27 22.77 -21.61
CA GLU A 444 3.47 22.52 -22.81
C GLU A 444 4.08 23.14 -24.07
N ARG A 445 4.60 24.39 -23.99
CA ARG A 445 5.28 25.04 -25.11
C ARG A 445 6.52 24.31 -25.63
N VAL A 446 7.25 23.67 -24.69
CA VAL A 446 8.49 22.94 -25.01
C VAL A 446 8.22 21.47 -25.32
N ALA A 447 7.08 20.94 -24.85
CA ALA A 447 6.70 19.54 -25.04
C ALA A 447 6.25 19.20 -26.46
N GLY A 448 5.98 20.21 -27.30
CA GLY A 448 5.59 20.13 -28.72
C GLY A 448 4.11 19.99 -28.87
#